data_d1a72ff8068ee04545aaa0b283ee6ea0
#
_entry.id   d1a72ff8068ee04545aaa0b283ee6ea0
#
_cell.length_a   1.000
_cell.length_b   1.000
_cell.length_c   1.000
_cell.angle_alpha   90.00
_cell.angle_beta   90.00
_cell.angle_gamma   90.00
#
_symmetry.space_group_name_H-M   'P 1'
#
loop_
_entity.id
_entity.type
_entity.pdbx_description
1 polymer ?
#
loop_
_entity_poly.entity_id
_entity_poly.type
_entity_poly.pdbx_seq_one_letter_code
_entity_poly.pdbx_strand_id
1 'polypeptide(L)'
;HERGNYLAAAGFGSQVGHQGIFATFSAFMEMVISEITMSRLNEANVLAHFSHAGVDNMSDNTCHFGLNNFFADNYVEEGSSTGLYFPADVNQMDAIIKRIFNDHGLRFVFSNRSKTPLILNSDGNSFYGEGYEFTPGADEIIRDGDAGWIVSYGDMLHRCLHVVEEYRENGINVGLINKPSLSSVDEDTMEKIGKSPFVLVVESLNSRTGLGVRFGTW
;
A
#
# COMPACT_ATOMS: atom_id res chain seq x y z
N HIS A 1 23.44 -8.82 -5.06
CA HIS A 1 22.19 -9.34 -5.57
C HIS A 1 21.11 -9.27 -4.49
N GLU A 2 19.88 -9.05 -4.90
CA GLU A 2 18.71 -8.79 -4.05
C GLU A 2 18.51 -9.89 -3.02
N ARG A 3 18.61 -11.18 -3.42
CA ARG A 3 18.48 -12.32 -2.50
C ARG A 3 19.51 -12.28 -1.36
N GLY A 4 20.78 -12.09 -1.70
CA GLY A 4 21.86 -12.02 -0.70
C GLY A 4 21.71 -10.81 0.22
N ASN A 5 21.32 -9.66 -0.32
CA ASN A 5 21.10 -8.44 0.46
C ASN A 5 19.89 -8.58 1.39
N TYR A 6 18.78 -9.15 0.88
CA TYR A 6 17.61 -9.42 1.70
C TYR A 6 17.92 -10.42 2.82
N LEU A 7 18.62 -11.52 2.51
CA LEU A 7 19.04 -12.52 3.51
C LEU A 7 19.95 -11.92 4.59
N ALA A 8 20.85 -11.00 4.21
CA ALA A 8 21.69 -10.30 5.19
C ALA A 8 20.83 -9.43 6.14
N ALA A 9 19.86 -8.70 5.61
CA ALA A 9 18.93 -7.92 6.42
C ALA A 9 18.08 -8.83 7.32
N ALA A 10 17.53 -9.92 6.78
CA ALA A 10 16.71 -10.86 7.52
C ALA A 10 17.52 -11.57 8.62
N GLY A 11 18.74 -12.01 8.32
CA GLY A 11 19.64 -12.62 9.30
C GLY A 11 20.03 -11.67 10.44
N PHE A 12 20.22 -10.38 10.12
CA PHE A 12 20.41 -9.36 11.15
C PHE A 12 19.13 -9.14 11.98
N GLY A 13 17.99 -9.03 11.31
CA GLY A 13 16.69 -8.84 11.95
C GLY A 13 16.17 -10.05 12.73
N SER A 14 16.78 -11.23 12.57
CA SER A 14 16.48 -12.42 13.38
C SER A 14 17.20 -12.42 14.74
N GLN A 15 18.12 -11.48 14.97
CA GLN A 15 18.78 -11.33 16.26
C GLN A 15 17.91 -10.50 17.20
N VAL A 16 17.85 -10.91 18.48
CA VAL A 16 17.05 -10.20 19.50
C VAL A 16 17.45 -8.72 19.59
N GLY A 17 16.48 -7.84 19.50
CA GLY A 17 16.68 -6.40 19.59
C GLY A 17 17.27 -5.74 18.33
N HIS A 18 17.36 -6.47 17.22
CA HIS A 18 17.86 -5.94 15.96
C HIS A 18 16.73 -5.81 14.91
N GLN A 19 16.94 -4.94 13.94
CA GLN A 19 16.06 -4.74 12.80
C GLN A 19 16.89 -4.72 11.53
N GLY A 20 16.53 -5.58 10.56
CA GLY A 20 17.08 -5.53 9.22
C GLY A 20 16.40 -4.44 8.40
N ILE A 21 17.19 -3.72 7.60
CA ILE A 21 16.66 -2.74 6.64
C ILE A 21 17.09 -3.17 5.24
N PHE A 22 16.14 -3.21 4.31
CA PHE A 22 16.36 -3.60 2.92
C PHE A 22 15.67 -2.63 1.97
N ALA A 23 16.27 -2.39 0.82
CA ALA A 23 15.64 -1.59 -0.24
C ALA A 23 16.05 -2.09 -1.63
N THR A 24 15.08 -2.15 -2.54
CA THR A 24 15.31 -2.46 -3.95
C THR A 24 14.14 -1.98 -4.81
N PHE A 25 14.15 -2.25 -6.12
CA PHE A 25 12.99 -2.05 -6.99
C PHE A 25 11.94 -3.13 -6.77
N SER A 26 10.68 -2.74 -6.84
CA SER A 26 9.54 -3.65 -6.62
C SER A 26 9.52 -4.83 -7.61
N ALA A 27 9.99 -4.64 -8.85
CA ALA A 27 10.14 -5.72 -9.82
C ALA A 27 11.05 -6.87 -9.33
N PHE A 28 12.02 -6.56 -8.47
CA PHE A 28 12.95 -7.57 -7.95
C PHE A 28 12.46 -8.27 -6.68
N MET A 29 11.30 -7.87 -6.18
CA MET A 29 10.66 -8.55 -5.05
C MET A 29 10.39 -10.02 -5.36
N GLU A 30 10.00 -10.33 -6.60
CA GLU A 30 9.74 -11.71 -7.03
C GLU A 30 10.98 -12.62 -6.90
N MET A 31 12.19 -12.04 -6.95
CA MET A 31 13.44 -12.77 -6.78
C MET A 31 13.72 -13.16 -5.31
N VAL A 32 13.00 -12.59 -4.35
CA VAL A 32 13.21 -12.79 -2.91
C VAL A 32 12.00 -13.37 -2.18
N ILE A 33 11.02 -13.89 -2.91
CA ILE A 33 9.77 -14.43 -2.32
C ILE A 33 10.06 -15.59 -1.36
N SER A 34 10.94 -16.53 -1.73
CA SER A 34 11.31 -17.63 -0.86
C SER A 34 12.01 -17.16 0.42
N GLU A 35 12.84 -16.14 0.31
CA GLU A 35 13.54 -15.53 1.44
C GLU A 35 12.56 -14.77 2.37
N ILE A 36 11.55 -14.10 1.79
CA ILE A 36 10.47 -13.47 2.56
C ILE A 36 9.70 -14.54 3.35
N THR A 37 9.35 -15.66 2.72
CA THR A 37 8.68 -16.78 3.38
C THR A 37 9.51 -17.32 4.55
N MET A 38 10.80 -17.57 4.34
CA MET A 38 11.70 -18.05 5.39
C MET A 38 11.89 -17.02 6.51
N SER A 39 11.93 -15.74 6.18
CA SER A 39 12.03 -14.68 7.18
C SER A 39 10.79 -14.61 8.07
N ARG A 40 9.61 -14.85 7.51
CA ARG A 40 8.35 -14.92 8.27
C ARG A 40 8.36 -16.11 9.22
N LEU A 41 8.74 -17.30 8.74
CA LEU A 41 8.83 -18.50 9.55
C LEU A 41 9.87 -18.39 10.69
N ASN A 42 10.89 -17.57 10.49
CA ASN A 42 11.92 -17.28 11.50
C ASN A 42 11.61 -16.03 12.34
N GLU A 43 10.42 -15.46 12.21
CA GLU A 43 9.98 -14.25 12.94
C GLU A 43 10.99 -13.09 12.83
N ALA A 44 11.63 -12.94 11.66
CA ALA A 44 12.62 -11.90 11.42
C ALA A 44 11.97 -10.52 11.45
N ASN A 45 12.68 -9.55 12.02
CA ASN A 45 12.29 -8.15 12.07
C ASN A 45 12.91 -7.37 10.90
N VAL A 46 12.15 -7.15 9.83
CA VAL A 46 12.65 -6.49 8.60
C VAL A 46 11.72 -5.36 8.18
N LEU A 47 12.29 -4.18 8.01
CA LEU A 47 11.66 -3.07 7.30
C LEU A 47 12.25 -3.01 5.88
N ALA A 48 11.42 -3.19 4.87
CA ALA A 48 11.85 -3.19 3.48
C ALA A 48 11.11 -2.12 2.66
N HIS A 49 11.85 -1.39 1.82
CA HIS A 49 11.29 -0.45 0.85
C HIS A 49 11.45 -0.99 -0.57
N PHE A 50 10.34 -1.07 -1.28
CA PHE A 50 10.27 -1.47 -2.68
C PHE A 50 9.80 -0.29 -3.54
N SER A 51 10.73 0.34 -4.25
CA SER A 51 10.45 1.45 -5.15
C SER A 51 9.99 0.97 -6.54
N HIS A 52 9.49 1.90 -7.38
CA HIS A 52 9.04 1.60 -8.75
C HIS A 52 7.88 0.59 -8.79
N ALA A 53 7.00 0.61 -7.79
CA ALA A 53 5.78 -0.17 -7.79
C ALA A 53 4.72 0.46 -8.71
N GLY A 54 3.99 -0.39 -9.45
CA GLY A 54 2.97 0.06 -10.39
C GLY A 54 3.52 0.45 -11.76
N VAL A 55 2.67 1.07 -12.57
CA VAL A 55 2.93 1.41 -13.99
C VAL A 55 2.95 2.92 -14.25
N ASP A 56 3.25 3.74 -13.27
CA ASP A 56 3.13 5.20 -13.36
C ASP A 56 4.10 5.83 -14.37
N ASN A 57 5.28 5.25 -14.57
CA ASN A 57 6.30 5.79 -15.47
C ASN A 57 6.97 4.70 -16.30
N MET A 58 6.69 4.71 -17.60
CA MET A 58 7.18 3.75 -18.59
C MET A 58 8.63 3.97 -19.01
N SER A 59 9.30 5.05 -18.59
CA SER A 59 10.65 5.42 -19.06
C SER A 59 11.76 4.45 -18.65
N ASP A 60 11.56 3.67 -17.60
CA ASP A 60 12.54 2.69 -17.11
C ASP A 60 12.39 1.31 -17.75
N ASN A 61 11.46 1.18 -18.69
CA ASN A 61 11.15 -0.08 -19.33
C ASN A 61 10.53 -1.15 -18.39
N THR A 62 9.99 -2.23 -18.95
CA THR A 62 9.17 -3.21 -18.21
C THR A 62 9.94 -4.02 -17.16
N CYS A 63 11.27 -4.07 -17.24
CA CYS A 63 12.07 -4.83 -16.27
C CYS A 63 12.12 -4.21 -14.86
N HIS A 64 11.68 -2.96 -14.69
CA HIS A 64 11.68 -2.27 -13.40
C HIS A 64 10.29 -2.07 -12.80
N PHE A 65 9.22 -2.50 -13.47
CA PHE A 65 7.86 -2.40 -12.94
C PHE A 65 7.54 -3.53 -11.98
N GLY A 66 7.26 -3.20 -10.74
CA GLY A 66 6.75 -4.15 -9.77
C GLY A 66 5.23 -4.19 -9.80
N LEU A 67 4.66 -5.28 -10.30
CA LEU A 67 3.22 -5.46 -10.45
C LEU A 67 2.60 -6.45 -9.45
N ASN A 68 3.44 -7.23 -8.76
CA ASN A 68 3.02 -8.34 -7.92
C ASN A 68 3.36 -8.10 -6.44
N ASN A 69 3.18 -6.88 -5.95
CA ASN A 69 3.54 -6.47 -4.58
C ASN A 69 2.88 -7.34 -3.51
N PHE A 70 1.67 -7.86 -3.78
CA PHE A 70 0.95 -8.74 -2.86
C PHE A 70 1.62 -10.10 -2.67
N PHE A 71 2.59 -10.49 -3.49
CA PHE A 71 3.36 -11.72 -3.26
C PHE A 71 4.22 -11.65 -1.99
N ALA A 72 4.51 -10.45 -1.49
CA ALA A 72 5.19 -10.28 -0.20
C ALA A 72 4.35 -10.78 0.98
N ASP A 73 3.03 -10.82 0.82
CA ASP A 73 2.09 -11.43 1.74
C ASP A 73 1.52 -12.70 1.08
N ASN A 74 2.16 -13.82 1.31
CA ASN A 74 1.77 -15.10 0.70
C ASN A 74 0.75 -15.90 1.53
N TYR A 75 0.06 -15.25 2.48
CA TYR A 75 -1.00 -15.83 3.31
C TYR A 75 -0.64 -17.16 3.99
N VAL A 76 0.61 -17.32 4.40
CA VAL A 76 1.07 -18.58 5.03
C VAL A 76 0.36 -18.81 6.36
N GLU A 77 0.02 -17.73 7.07
CA GLU A 77 -0.67 -17.82 8.37
C GLU A 77 -1.61 -16.62 8.56
N GLU A 78 -2.81 -16.89 9.07
CA GLU A 78 -3.71 -15.89 9.58
C GLU A 78 -3.09 -15.23 10.83
N GLY A 79 -3.00 -13.90 10.85
CA GLY A 79 -2.37 -13.16 11.96
C GLY A 79 -0.85 -13.05 11.89
N SER A 80 -0.22 -13.39 10.76
CA SER A 80 1.22 -13.15 10.59
C SER A 80 1.51 -11.64 10.65
N SER A 81 2.63 -11.28 11.31
CA SER A 81 3.07 -9.89 11.49
C SER A 81 3.67 -9.28 10.20
N THR A 82 2.99 -9.45 9.07
CA THR A 82 3.42 -8.90 7.78
C THR A 82 2.53 -7.73 7.38
N GLY A 83 3.11 -6.55 7.31
CA GLY A 83 2.43 -5.35 6.83
C GLY A 83 2.86 -4.98 5.41
N LEU A 84 1.90 -4.72 4.53
CA LEU A 84 2.11 -4.16 3.20
C LEU A 84 1.52 -2.75 3.17
N TYR A 85 2.35 -1.75 2.92
CA TYR A 85 1.96 -0.34 2.94
C TYR A 85 2.29 0.33 1.62
N PHE A 86 1.31 1.01 1.01
CA PHE A 86 1.54 1.80 -0.18
C PHE A 86 1.00 3.23 0.03
N PRO A 87 1.85 4.15 0.49
CA PRO A 87 1.48 5.54 0.72
C PRO A 87 0.98 6.25 -0.54
N ALA A 88 0.02 7.13 -0.39
CA ALA A 88 -0.54 7.93 -1.49
C ALA A 88 0.33 9.14 -1.86
N ASP A 89 1.01 9.74 -0.87
CA ASP A 89 1.93 10.85 -1.07
C ASP A 89 3.09 10.84 -0.06
N VAL A 90 3.98 11.83 -0.16
CA VAL A 90 5.18 11.91 0.67
C VAL A 90 4.87 12.15 2.16
N ASN A 91 3.80 12.88 2.47
CA ASN A 91 3.42 13.15 3.86
C ASN A 91 2.88 11.88 4.53
N GLN A 92 2.05 11.12 3.81
CA GLN A 92 1.59 9.82 4.28
C GLN A 92 2.75 8.83 4.42
N MET A 93 3.71 8.84 3.48
CA MET A 93 4.93 8.00 3.57
C MET A 93 5.71 8.25 4.85
N ASP A 94 5.93 9.52 5.19
CA ASP A 94 6.62 9.93 6.42
C ASP A 94 5.87 9.46 7.68
N ALA A 95 4.55 9.64 7.71
CA ALA A 95 3.71 9.21 8.82
C ALA A 95 3.70 7.68 8.97
N ILE A 96 3.57 6.93 7.86
CA ILE A 96 3.62 5.47 7.87
C ILE A 96 4.95 4.99 8.43
N ILE A 97 6.08 5.47 7.88
CA ILE A 97 7.41 5.03 8.32
C ILE A 97 7.62 5.35 9.81
N LYS A 98 7.28 6.55 10.26
CA LYS A 98 7.37 6.92 11.69
C LYS A 98 6.57 5.99 12.58
N ARG A 99 5.36 5.61 12.14
CA ARG A 99 4.46 4.76 12.93
C ARG A 99 4.94 3.32 13.02
N ILE A 100 5.40 2.74 11.89
CA ILE A 100 5.75 1.32 11.83
C ILE A 100 7.23 1.02 12.10
N PHE A 101 8.08 2.04 12.23
CA PHE A 101 9.53 1.86 12.33
C PHE A 101 9.95 0.93 13.47
N ASN A 102 9.30 1.06 14.62
CA ASN A 102 9.60 0.27 15.82
C ASN A 102 8.72 -0.98 15.98
N ASP A 103 7.80 -1.24 15.05
CA ASP A 103 7.00 -2.45 15.08
C ASP A 103 7.89 -3.66 14.75
N HIS A 104 7.52 -4.83 15.26
CA HIS A 104 8.20 -6.08 14.96
C HIS A 104 7.58 -6.79 13.76
N GLY A 105 8.35 -7.63 13.08
CA GLY A 105 7.88 -8.45 11.95
C GLY A 105 8.29 -7.90 10.59
N LEU A 106 7.64 -8.38 9.54
CA LEU A 106 7.94 -7.98 8.17
C LEU A 106 7.07 -6.78 7.77
N ARG A 107 7.69 -5.68 7.42
CA ARG A 107 7.03 -4.44 7.00
C ARG A 107 7.56 -4.00 5.65
N PHE A 108 6.71 -4.02 4.66
CA PHE A 108 7.04 -3.68 3.28
C PHE A 108 6.34 -2.39 2.89
N VAL A 109 7.13 -1.38 2.56
CA VAL A 109 6.64 -0.07 2.11
C VAL A 109 6.93 0.03 0.62
N PHE A 110 5.90 0.34 -0.15
CA PHE A 110 6.00 0.50 -1.60
C PHE A 110 5.94 1.98 -1.97
N SER A 111 6.63 2.35 -3.04
CA SER A 111 6.49 3.66 -3.67
C SER A 111 6.59 3.55 -5.18
N ASN A 112 5.93 4.46 -5.88
CA ASN A 112 6.11 4.64 -7.31
C ASN A 112 7.46 5.31 -7.62
N ARG A 113 7.76 5.52 -8.90
CA ARG A 113 8.96 6.21 -9.37
C ARG A 113 8.75 7.71 -9.50
N SER A 114 7.61 8.11 -10.00
CA SER A 114 7.30 9.50 -10.30
C SER A 114 6.99 10.31 -9.04
N LYS A 115 7.09 11.63 -9.15
CA LYS A 115 6.61 12.53 -8.11
C LYS A 115 5.08 12.46 -8.06
N THR A 116 4.54 12.14 -6.91
CA THR A 116 3.10 12.11 -6.67
C THR A 116 2.67 13.45 -6.07
N PRO A 117 1.58 14.08 -6.57
CA PRO A 117 1.02 15.26 -5.94
C PRO A 117 0.55 14.97 -4.51
N LEU A 118 0.51 15.99 -3.67
CA LEU A 118 -0.13 15.87 -2.35
C LEU A 118 -1.63 15.60 -2.53
N ILE A 119 -2.16 14.74 -1.68
CA ILE A 119 -3.61 14.53 -1.58
C ILE A 119 -4.19 15.72 -0.81
N LEU A 120 -5.16 16.40 -1.41
CA LEU A 120 -5.78 17.57 -0.80
C LEU A 120 -7.18 17.21 -0.26
N ASN A 121 -7.51 17.80 0.89
CA ASN A 121 -8.86 17.77 1.44
C ASN A 121 -9.80 18.75 0.66
N SER A 122 -11.06 18.82 1.06
CA SER A 122 -12.05 19.69 0.40
C SER A 122 -11.75 21.19 0.52
N ASP A 123 -10.93 21.58 1.49
CA ASP A 123 -10.52 22.97 1.72
C ASP A 123 -9.24 23.35 0.96
N GLY A 124 -8.67 22.40 0.19
CA GLY A 124 -7.43 22.60 -0.56
C GLY A 124 -6.16 22.47 0.27
N ASN A 125 -6.25 22.04 1.53
CA ASN A 125 -5.08 21.75 2.36
C ASN A 125 -4.64 20.29 2.19
N SER A 126 -3.37 20.00 2.55
CA SER A 126 -2.88 18.62 2.56
C SER A 126 -3.74 17.74 3.47
N PHE A 127 -4.29 16.64 2.94
CA PHE A 127 -5.06 15.65 3.72
C PHE A 127 -4.16 14.99 4.79
N TYR A 128 -2.93 14.68 4.43
CA TYR A 128 -1.91 14.11 5.31
C TYR A 128 -0.99 15.20 5.89
N GLY A 129 -1.57 16.37 6.24
CA GLY A 129 -0.86 17.51 6.79
C GLY A 129 -0.59 17.42 8.29
N GLU A 130 -0.41 18.59 8.90
CA GLU A 130 -0.15 18.69 10.34
C GLU A 130 -1.28 18.03 11.15
N GLY A 131 -0.91 17.19 12.13
CA GLY A 131 -1.86 16.46 12.98
C GLY A 131 -2.36 15.13 12.39
N TYR A 132 -1.97 14.76 11.17
CA TYR A 132 -2.29 13.44 10.64
C TYR A 132 -1.47 12.35 11.35
N GLU A 133 -2.17 11.32 11.81
CA GLU A 133 -1.57 10.11 12.41
C GLU A 133 -2.02 8.88 11.65
N PHE A 134 -1.06 8.10 11.16
CA PHE A 134 -1.33 6.86 10.45
C PHE A 134 -1.75 5.75 11.42
N THR A 135 -2.86 5.09 11.13
CA THR A 135 -3.33 3.90 11.85
C THR A 135 -3.20 2.66 10.98
N PRO A 136 -2.28 1.71 11.28
CA PRO A 136 -2.15 0.48 10.52
C PRO A 136 -3.46 -0.30 10.46
N GLY A 137 -3.84 -0.72 9.25
CA GLY A 137 -5.06 -1.48 9.00
C GLY A 137 -6.28 -0.65 8.68
N ALA A 138 -6.34 0.61 9.11
CA ALA A 138 -7.47 1.50 8.80
C ALA A 138 -7.45 1.98 7.35
N ASP A 139 -8.63 2.06 6.76
CA ASP A 139 -8.87 2.72 5.48
C ASP A 139 -9.27 4.19 5.73
N GLU A 140 -9.05 5.06 4.75
CA GLU A 140 -9.21 6.50 4.92
C GLU A 140 -10.20 7.06 3.91
N ILE A 141 -11.25 7.71 4.40
CA ILE A 141 -12.25 8.36 3.55
C ILE A 141 -11.70 9.72 3.09
N ILE A 142 -11.21 9.79 1.86
CA ILE A 142 -10.71 11.02 1.25
C ILE A 142 -11.86 11.93 0.82
N ARG A 143 -12.93 11.33 0.29
CA ARG A 143 -14.20 11.99 -0.02
C ARG A 143 -15.33 11.05 0.37
N ASP A 144 -16.28 11.55 1.11
CA ASP A 144 -17.53 10.81 1.40
C ASP A 144 -18.45 10.83 0.17
N GLY A 145 -19.31 9.84 0.00
CA GLY A 145 -20.22 9.75 -1.13
C GLY A 145 -21.38 8.80 -0.92
N ASP A 146 -22.44 8.95 -1.72
CA ASP A 146 -23.66 8.15 -1.67
C ASP A 146 -24.02 7.50 -3.01
N ALA A 147 -23.41 7.95 -4.11
CA ALA A 147 -23.65 7.38 -5.44
C ALA A 147 -22.90 6.05 -5.67
N GLY A 148 -21.87 5.76 -4.88
CA GLY A 148 -20.99 4.59 -4.96
C GLY A 148 -19.59 4.95 -4.49
N TRP A 149 -18.66 3.99 -4.51
CA TRP A 149 -17.32 4.17 -3.96
C TRP A 149 -16.22 3.74 -4.93
N ILE A 150 -15.15 4.52 -4.94
CA ILE A 150 -13.86 4.12 -5.51
C ILE A 150 -12.92 3.82 -4.35
N VAL A 151 -12.29 2.64 -4.37
CA VAL A 151 -11.21 2.24 -3.46
C VAL A 151 -9.91 2.23 -4.24
N SER A 152 -8.92 2.95 -3.76
CA SER A 152 -7.62 3.03 -4.41
C SER A 152 -6.49 3.17 -3.38
N TYR A 153 -5.25 3.19 -3.83
CA TYR A 153 -4.07 3.36 -2.99
C TYR A 153 -2.88 3.84 -3.81
N GLY A 154 -1.84 4.29 -3.11
CA GLY A 154 -0.57 4.65 -3.73
C GLY A 154 -0.72 5.70 -4.82
N ASP A 155 -0.03 5.49 -5.93
CA ASP A 155 0.04 6.41 -7.07
C ASP A 155 -1.30 6.63 -7.80
N MET A 156 -2.25 5.70 -7.66
CA MET A 156 -3.55 5.84 -8.31
C MET A 156 -4.52 6.75 -7.57
N LEU A 157 -4.29 6.98 -6.26
CA LEU A 157 -5.26 7.73 -5.45
C LEU A 157 -5.48 9.16 -5.97
N HIS A 158 -4.41 9.89 -6.34
CA HIS A 158 -4.55 11.25 -6.85
C HIS A 158 -5.31 11.32 -8.19
N ARG A 159 -5.18 10.28 -9.03
CA ARG A 159 -5.92 10.15 -10.29
C ARG A 159 -7.39 9.90 -10.04
N CYS A 160 -7.69 9.01 -9.08
CA CYS A 160 -9.06 8.76 -8.65
C CYS A 160 -9.69 10.00 -8.03
N LEU A 161 -8.93 10.76 -7.24
CA LEU A 161 -9.41 12.01 -6.65
C LEU A 161 -9.83 13.01 -7.72
N HIS A 162 -9.02 13.17 -8.78
CA HIS A 162 -9.36 14.05 -9.89
C HIS A 162 -10.70 13.65 -10.57
N VAL A 163 -10.88 12.35 -10.82
CA VAL A 163 -12.12 11.82 -11.42
C VAL A 163 -13.32 12.01 -10.48
N VAL A 164 -13.13 11.77 -9.20
CA VAL A 164 -14.20 11.97 -8.19
C VAL A 164 -14.63 13.43 -8.12
N GLU A 165 -13.69 14.38 -8.15
CA GLU A 165 -14.04 15.81 -8.18
C GLU A 165 -14.80 16.19 -9.45
N GLU A 166 -14.42 15.67 -10.60
CA GLU A 166 -15.15 15.89 -11.87
C GLU A 166 -16.59 15.36 -11.80
N TYR A 167 -16.82 14.17 -11.21
CA TYR A 167 -18.17 13.65 -10.99
C TYR A 167 -18.97 14.54 -10.04
N ARG A 168 -18.38 15.04 -8.98
CA ARG A 168 -19.01 15.91 -7.99
C ARG A 168 -19.44 17.26 -8.60
N GLU A 169 -18.61 17.85 -9.46
CA GLU A 169 -18.95 19.06 -10.22
C GLU A 169 -20.19 18.84 -11.11
N ASN A 170 -20.43 17.61 -11.57
CA ASN A 170 -21.60 17.21 -12.35
C ASN A 170 -22.76 16.70 -11.46
N GLY A 171 -22.70 16.88 -10.15
CA GLY A 171 -23.78 16.52 -9.22
C GLY A 171 -23.85 15.03 -8.87
N ILE A 172 -22.82 14.24 -9.17
CA ILE A 172 -22.74 12.81 -8.83
C ILE A 172 -21.76 12.63 -7.68
N ASN A 173 -22.27 12.30 -6.51
CA ASN A 173 -21.48 12.25 -5.27
C ASN A 173 -20.82 10.88 -5.05
N VAL A 174 -19.79 10.58 -5.84
CA VAL A 174 -18.97 9.37 -5.67
C VAL A 174 -17.99 9.56 -4.50
N GLY A 175 -17.88 8.55 -3.64
CA GLY A 175 -16.91 8.51 -2.55
C GLY A 175 -15.54 7.98 -3.00
N LEU A 176 -14.48 8.37 -2.27
CA LEU A 176 -13.11 7.90 -2.49
C LEU A 176 -12.49 7.44 -1.18
N ILE A 177 -11.98 6.24 -1.20
CA ILE A 177 -11.24 5.62 -0.10
C ILE A 177 -9.80 5.38 -0.51
N ASN A 178 -8.87 5.79 0.36
CA ASN A 178 -7.49 5.33 0.33
C ASN A 178 -7.35 4.09 1.22
N LYS A 179 -6.74 3.04 0.69
CA LYS A 179 -6.39 1.82 1.42
C LYS A 179 -4.87 1.68 1.52
N PRO A 180 -4.21 2.37 2.47
CA PRO A 180 -2.76 2.37 2.57
C PRO A 180 -2.18 1.07 3.11
N SER A 181 -2.96 0.29 3.88
CA SER A 181 -2.59 -1.03 4.43
C SER A 181 -3.19 -2.13 3.57
N LEU A 182 -2.38 -2.69 2.66
CA LEU A 182 -2.87 -3.61 1.61
C LEU A 182 -3.16 -5.03 2.10
N SER A 183 -2.60 -5.43 3.25
CA SER A 183 -2.74 -6.78 3.81
C SER A 183 -3.81 -6.89 4.90
N SER A 184 -4.52 -5.80 5.19
CA SER A 184 -5.52 -5.73 6.26
C SER A 184 -6.90 -5.47 5.71
N VAL A 185 -7.93 -5.95 6.41
CA VAL A 185 -9.33 -5.61 6.17
C VAL A 185 -9.76 -4.59 7.22
N ASP A 186 -10.35 -3.49 6.78
CA ASP A 186 -11.05 -2.55 7.65
C ASP A 186 -12.54 -2.88 7.59
N GLU A 187 -13.03 -3.59 8.60
CA GLU A 187 -14.40 -4.12 8.64
C GLU A 187 -15.44 -2.99 8.66
N ASP A 188 -15.17 -1.91 9.38
CA ASP A 188 -16.10 -0.76 9.46
C ASP A 188 -16.25 -0.09 8.09
N THR A 189 -15.16 0.09 7.38
CA THR A 189 -15.17 0.61 6.01
C THR A 189 -15.87 -0.37 5.06
N MET A 190 -15.58 -1.67 5.16
CA MET A 190 -16.24 -2.70 4.34
C MET A 190 -17.74 -2.74 4.57
N GLU A 191 -18.20 -2.65 5.81
CA GLU A 191 -19.64 -2.57 6.15
C GLU A 191 -20.30 -1.32 5.55
N LYS A 192 -19.61 -0.17 5.61
CA LYS A 192 -20.11 1.09 5.04
C LYS A 192 -20.28 0.98 3.53
N ILE A 193 -19.24 0.58 2.79
CA ILE A 193 -19.25 0.58 1.33
C ILE A 193 -20.05 -0.58 0.74
N GLY A 194 -20.14 -1.70 1.44
CA GLY A 194 -20.93 -2.87 1.02
C GLY A 194 -22.42 -2.61 0.88
N LYS A 195 -22.93 -1.49 1.45
CA LYS A 195 -24.31 -1.05 1.33
C LYS A 195 -24.56 -0.14 0.13
N SER A 196 -23.52 0.25 -0.60
CA SER A 196 -23.60 1.19 -1.70
C SER A 196 -23.99 0.51 -3.04
N PRO A 197 -24.45 1.27 -4.04
CA PRO A 197 -24.82 0.73 -5.35
C PRO A 197 -23.68 0.04 -6.10
N PHE A 198 -22.44 0.51 -5.90
CA PHE A 198 -21.23 -0.13 -6.47
C PHE A 198 -19.99 0.20 -5.66
N VAL A 199 -19.00 -0.66 -5.77
CA VAL A 199 -17.61 -0.43 -5.32
C VAL A 199 -16.69 -0.75 -6.48
N LEU A 200 -15.82 0.19 -6.84
CA LEU A 200 -14.81 0.04 -7.88
C LEU A 200 -13.41 0.10 -7.27
N VAL A 201 -12.63 -0.95 -7.43
CA VAL A 201 -11.21 -0.95 -7.04
C VAL A 201 -10.36 -0.50 -8.23
N VAL A 202 -9.55 0.54 -8.02
CA VAL A 202 -8.66 1.11 -9.04
C VAL A 202 -7.22 1.01 -8.57
N GLU A 203 -6.38 0.32 -9.33
CA GLU A 203 -5.00 0.04 -8.97
C GLU A 203 -4.06 0.02 -10.19
N SER A 204 -2.77 0.29 -9.98
CA SER A 204 -1.72 0.23 -10.99
C SER A 204 -0.97 -1.10 -11.01
N LEU A 205 -1.40 -2.08 -10.21
CA LEU A 205 -0.79 -3.40 -10.10
C LEU A 205 -1.47 -4.42 -11.02
N ASN A 206 -0.99 -5.67 -10.95
CA ASN A 206 -1.56 -6.77 -11.73
C ASN A 206 -2.99 -7.09 -11.26
N SER A 207 -3.96 -6.93 -12.15
CA SER A 207 -5.38 -7.14 -11.85
C SER A 207 -5.74 -8.58 -11.40
N ARG A 208 -4.87 -9.57 -11.68
CA ARG A 208 -5.08 -10.97 -11.26
C ARG A 208 -4.51 -11.30 -9.88
N THR A 209 -3.64 -10.44 -9.35
CA THR A 209 -2.95 -10.66 -8.08
C THR A 209 -3.03 -9.45 -7.15
N GLY A 210 -3.67 -8.40 -7.58
CA GLY A 210 -3.79 -7.13 -6.88
C GLY A 210 -4.92 -7.07 -5.86
N LEU A 211 -5.21 -5.85 -5.40
CA LEU A 211 -6.24 -5.58 -4.39
C LEU A 211 -7.64 -5.98 -4.87
N GLY A 212 -7.98 -5.71 -6.13
CA GLY A 212 -9.34 -5.95 -6.65
C GLY A 212 -9.79 -7.40 -6.52
N VAL A 213 -8.90 -8.37 -6.75
CA VAL A 213 -9.21 -9.79 -6.56
C VAL A 213 -9.43 -10.14 -5.09
N ARG A 214 -8.57 -9.63 -4.22
CA ARG A 214 -8.65 -9.87 -2.77
C ARG A 214 -9.86 -9.20 -2.15
N PHE A 215 -10.13 -7.98 -2.56
CA PHE A 215 -11.26 -7.19 -2.09
C PHE A 215 -12.61 -7.86 -2.34
N GLY A 216 -12.74 -8.57 -3.45
CA GLY A 216 -13.93 -9.36 -3.79
C GLY A 216 -14.09 -10.65 -2.98
N THR A 217 -13.07 -11.05 -2.20
CA THR A 217 -13.11 -12.24 -1.33
C THR A 217 -13.28 -11.90 0.16
N TRP A 218 -13.16 -10.65 0.51
CA TRP A 218 -13.42 -10.11 1.86
C TRP A 218 -14.91 -9.78 2.01
#